data_bc6307226ae100f29d1fd633c97b0c7f
#
_entry.id   bc6307226ae100f29d1fd633c97b0c7f
#
_cell.length_a   1.000
_cell.length_b   1.000
_cell.length_c   1.000
_cell.angle_alpha   90.00
_cell.angle_beta   90.00
_cell.angle_gamma   90.00
#
_symmetry.space_group_name_H-M   'P 1'
#
loop_
_entity.id
_entity.type
_entity.pdbx_description
1 polymer ?
#
loop_
_entity_poly.entity_id
_entity_poly.type
_entity_poly.pdbx_seq_one_letter_code
_entity_poly.pdbx_strand_id
1 'polypeptide(L)'
;MQKFLTYVWIFLSANLAAATPLVSGDWSASIDDVACWISTHPFNRSSTVDEMEYDDSMYFNVAFQNGSSQPEFSISKTAIEKHNKKVGVKVGPNVFEFIADEDIVFSKRSDDRDILFQMLSGASTSFKLHVDGNPMPLNFFISLAGFKSAYNYIAKTCNFYNNSDAYKDMVRSDMLNNRMIL
;
A
#
# COMPACT_ATOMS: atom_id res chain seq x y z
N MET A 1 -32.32 59.02 -6.62
CA MET A 1 -32.20 57.84 -7.50
C MET A 1 -30.92 57.10 -7.11
N GLN A 2 -31.09 56.00 -6.35
CA GLN A 2 -30.01 55.26 -5.78
C GLN A 2 -29.92 53.92 -6.56
N LYS A 3 -28.83 53.70 -7.32
CA LYS A 3 -28.64 52.51 -8.10
C LYS A 3 -28.08 51.40 -7.21
N PHE A 4 -28.89 50.37 -6.96
CA PHE A 4 -28.43 49.13 -6.33
C PHE A 4 -27.65 48.33 -7.31
N LEU A 5 -26.34 48.13 -7.11
CA LEU A 5 -25.49 47.19 -7.80
C LEU A 5 -25.63 45.82 -7.10
N THR A 6 -26.34 44.92 -7.76
CA THR A 6 -26.47 43.52 -7.30
C THR A 6 -25.23 42.76 -7.75
N TYR A 7 -24.35 42.44 -6.80
CA TYR A 7 -23.22 41.52 -7.04
C TYR A 7 -23.76 40.09 -7.06
N VAL A 8 -23.81 39.51 -8.23
CA VAL A 8 -24.04 38.07 -8.41
C VAL A 8 -22.73 37.35 -8.14
N TRP A 9 -22.63 36.68 -6.99
CA TRP A 9 -21.54 35.75 -6.69
C TRP A 9 -21.82 34.44 -7.42
N ILE A 10 -21.11 34.24 -8.53
CA ILE A 10 -21.07 32.93 -9.19
C ILE A 10 -20.12 32.05 -8.36
N PHE A 11 -20.69 31.20 -7.54
CA PHE A 11 -19.94 30.10 -6.92
C PHE A 11 -19.59 29.10 -8.02
N LEU A 12 -18.38 29.18 -8.57
CA LEU A 12 -17.78 28.08 -9.30
C LEU A 12 -17.49 26.97 -8.27
N SER A 13 -18.41 26.06 -8.11
CA SER A 13 -18.18 24.78 -7.46
C SER A 13 -17.22 24.00 -8.36
N ALA A 14 -15.92 24.07 -8.07
CA ALA A 14 -14.97 23.13 -8.61
C ALA A 14 -15.39 21.74 -8.11
N ASN A 15 -16.06 20.97 -8.96
CA ASN A 15 -16.22 19.53 -8.75
C ASN A 15 -14.82 18.92 -8.78
N LEU A 16 -14.19 18.78 -7.61
CA LEU A 16 -13.09 17.83 -7.46
C LEU A 16 -13.67 16.46 -7.77
N ALA A 17 -13.48 16.01 -8.98
CA ALA A 17 -13.74 14.63 -9.34
C ALA A 17 -12.79 13.77 -8.50
N ALA A 18 -13.31 13.23 -7.41
CA ALA A 18 -12.61 12.19 -6.67
C ALA A 18 -12.27 11.09 -7.68
N ALA A 19 -10.98 10.84 -7.89
CA ALA A 19 -10.54 9.79 -8.79
C ALA A 19 -11.17 8.48 -8.32
N THR A 20 -11.91 7.82 -9.22
CA THR A 20 -12.49 6.51 -8.89
C THR A 20 -11.37 5.55 -8.51
N PRO A 21 -11.45 4.89 -7.36
CA PRO A 21 -10.41 3.96 -6.95
C PRO A 21 -10.26 2.86 -8.01
N LEU A 22 -9.01 2.57 -8.40
CA LEU A 22 -8.71 1.43 -9.26
C LEU A 22 -8.70 0.17 -8.40
N VAL A 23 -9.46 -0.83 -8.81
CA VAL A 23 -9.36 -2.20 -8.25
C VAL A 23 -8.63 -3.08 -9.25
N SER A 24 -7.58 -3.75 -8.84
CA SER A 24 -6.78 -4.65 -9.65
C SER A 24 -6.44 -5.91 -8.86
N GLY A 25 -7.08 -7.03 -9.19
CA GLY A 25 -6.99 -8.26 -8.39
C GLY A 25 -7.45 -8.00 -6.96
N ASP A 26 -6.60 -8.33 -6.00
CA ASP A 26 -6.87 -8.16 -4.57
C ASP A 26 -6.44 -6.77 -4.04
N TRP A 27 -5.99 -5.86 -4.92
CA TRP A 27 -5.49 -4.55 -4.56
C TRP A 27 -6.39 -3.43 -5.04
N SER A 28 -6.58 -2.45 -4.19
CA SER A 28 -7.22 -1.17 -4.51
C SER A 28 -6.17 -0.05 -4.52
N ALA A 29 -6.33 0.90 -5.43
CA ALA A 29 -5.52 2.11 -5.48
C ALA A 29 -6.40 3.33 -5.33
N SER A 30 -6.01 4.26 -4.47
CA SER A 30 -6.69 5.53 -4.24
C SER A 30 -5.67 6.67 -4.25
N ILE A 31 -6.15 7.85 -4.59
CA ILE A 31 -5.34 9.06 -4.72
C ILE A 31 -6.10 10.17 -4.01
N ASP A 32 -5.44 10.82 -3.09
CA ASP A 32 -5.93 12.04 -2.45
C ASP A 32 -4.94 13.21 -2.60
N ASP A 33 -5.24 14.34 -1.98
CA ASP A 33 -4.42 15.56 -2.09
C ASP A 33 -3.05 15.42 -1.40
N VAL A 34 -2.88 14.44 -0.52
CA VAL A 34 -1.69 14.27 0.33
C VAL A 34 -0.83 13.11 -0.14
N ALA A 35 -1.46 12.00 -0.54
CA ALA A 35 -0.78 10.77 -0.83
C ALA A 35 -1.51 9.91 -1.88
N CYS A 36 -0.77 8.97 -2.42
CA CYS A 36 -1.26 7.92 -3.27
C CYS A 36 -1.14 6.60 -2.52
N TRP A 37 -2.19 5.81 -2.52
CA TRP A 37 -2.30 4.60 -1.72
C TRP A 37 -2.58 3.38 -2.58
N ILE A 38 -1.97 2.28 -2.24
CA ILE A 38 -2.43 0.95 -2.64
C ILE A 38 -2.62 0.10 -1.39
N SER A 39 -3.73 -0.63 -1.35
CA SER A 39 -4.14 -1.37 -0.17
C SER A 39 -4.72 -2.71 -0.54
N THR A 40 -4.54 -3.69 0.34
CA THR A 40 -5.19 -5.01 0.24
C THR A 40 -5.55 -5.51 1.63
N HIS A 41 -6.53 -6.41 1.69
CA HIS A 41 -6.83 -7.15 2.91
C HIS A 41 -5.93 -8.38 3.01
N PRO A 42 -5.20 -8.55 4.13
CA PRO A 42 -4.52 -9.80 4.41
C PRO A 42 -5.51 -10.94 4.60
N PHE A 43 -5.09 -12.15 4.30
CA PHE A 43 -5.89 -13.34 4.54
C PHE A 43 -5.17 -14.31 5.47
N ASN A 44 -5.96 -15.05 6.26
CA ASN A 44 -5.49 -16.15 7.08
C ASN A 44 -5.86 -17.48 6.39
N ARG A 45 -4.96 -18.46 6.44
CA ARG A 45 -5.29 -19.84 6.07
C ARG A 45 -5.65 -20.58 7.33
N SER A 46 -6.92 -20.91 7.48
CA SER A 46 -7.36 -21.85 8.52
C SER A 46 -6.69 -23.21 8.27
N SER A 47 -6.16 -23.82 9.32
CA SER A 47 -5.52 -25.14 9.23
C SER A 47 -6.53 -26.29 8.96
N THR A 48 -7.82 -26.01 8.98
CA THR A 48 -8.89 -27.01 8.89
C THR A 48 -9.70 -26.97 7.60
N VAL A 49 -9.61 -25.88 6.84
CA VAL A 49 -10.35 -25.71 5.56
C VAL A 49 -9.42 -24.99 4.60
N ASP A 50 -9.37 -25.43 3.33
CA ASP A 50 -8.61 -24.76 2.26
C ASP A 50 -9.19 -23.38 1.87
N GLU A 51 -10.03 -22.79 2.71
CA GLU A 51 -10.65 -21.49 2.51
C GLU A 51 -9.75 -20.38 3.01
N MET A 52 -9.50 -19.39 2.14
CA MET A 52 -8.86 -18.14 2.49
C MET A 52 -9.89 -17.25 3.19
N GLU A 53 -9.65 -16.94 4.45
CA GLU A 53 -10.46 -15.99 5.22
C GLU A 53 -9.77 -14.64 5.22
N TYR A 54 -10.39 -13.65 4.56
CA TYR A 54 -9.91 -12.27 4.57
C TYR A 54 -10.33 -11.57 5.86
N ASP A 55 -9.41 -10.85 6.46
CA ASP A 55 -9.71 -9.99 7.61
C ASP A 55 -10.04 -8.56 7.11
N ASP A 56 -11.33 -8.31 6.91
CA ASP A 56 -11.83 -7.01 6.41
C ASP A 56 -11.57 -5.84 7.36
N SER A 57 -11.17 -6.10 8.60
CA SER A 57 -10.77 -5.07 9.57
C SER A 57 -9.29 -4.69 9.49
N MET A 58 -8.52 -5.40 8.68
CA MET A 58 -7.08 -5.23 8.54
C MET A 58 -6.73 -4.81 7.11
N TYR A 59 -5.78 -3.88 6.99
CA TYR A 59 -5.22 -3.47 5.71
C TYR A 59 -3.70 -3.58 5.73
N PHE A 60 -3.15 -4.08 4.64
CA PHE A 60 -1.75 -3.88 4.30
C PHE A 60 -1.67 -2.78 3.27
N ASN A 61 -0.98 -1.70 3.61
CA ASN A 61 -0.96 -0.47 2.82
C ASN A 61 0.44 -0.17 2.30
N VAL A 62 0.49 0.47 1.14
CA VAL A 62 1.68 1.13 0.61
C VAL A 62 1.29 2.56 0.26
N ALA A 63 1.85 3.52 0.97
CA ALA A 63 1.62 4.94 0.76
C ALA A 63 2.80 5.60 0.06
N PHE A 64 2.48 6.59 -0.76
CA PHE A 64 3.47 7.45 -1.38
C PHE A 64 3.01 8.90 -1.21
N GLN A 65 3.78 9.69 -0.52
CA GLN A 65 3.51 11.13 -0.40
C GLN A 65 3.58 11.80 -1.77
N ASN A 66 2.74 12.81 -2.01
CA ASN A 66 2.71 13.52 -3.28
C ASN A 66 4.09 14.05 -3.69
N GLY A 67 4.49 13.71 -4.92
CA GLY A 67 5.81 14.05 -5.47
C GLY A 67 6.97 13.19 -4.95
N SER A 68 6.71 12.17 -4.14
CA SER A 68 7.70 11.22 -3.65
C SER A 68 7.52 9.86 -4.30
N SER A 69 8.61 9.24 -4.71
CA SER A 69 8.66 7.83 -5.11
C SER A 69 9.09 6.90 -3.97
N GLN A 70 9.30 7.47 -2.78
CA GLN A 70 9.64 6.70 -1.59
C GLN A 70 8.37 6.08 -1.02
N PRO A 71 8.22 4.76 -1.02
CA PRO A 71 7.08 4.09 -0.39
C PRO A 71 7.17 4.17 1.13
N GLU A 72 6.03 3.98 1.79
CA GLU A 72 5.90 3.70 3.20
C GLU A 72 4.94 2.53 3.36
N PHE A 73 5.39 1.45 3.96
CA PHE A 73 4.55 0.28 4.21
C PHE A 73 3.95 0.34 5.60
N SER A 74 2.68 -0.05 5.69
CA SER A 74 2.01 -0.16 6.99
C SER A 74 0.99 -1.29 7.02
N ILE A 75 0.73 -1.76 8.25
CA ILE A 75 -0.40 -2.64 8.56
C ILE A 75 -1.28 -1.87 9.53
N SER A 76 -2.54 -1.66 9.15
CA SER A 76 -3.53 -1.03 10.01
C SER A 76 -4.62 -2.02 10.37
N LYS A 77 -5.05 -2.03 11.63
CA LYS A 77 -6.15 -2.82 12.15
C LYS A 77 -6.83 -2.07 13.28
N THR A 78 -8.17 -2.15 13.31
CA THR A 78 -9.01 -1.55 14.35
C THR A 78 -8.86 -2.28 15.67
N ALA A 79 -7.80 -2.50 16.25
CA ALA A 79 -7.41 -3.13 17.50
C ALA A 79 -6.17 -4.02 17.30
N ILE A 80 -5.06 -3.39 16.97
CA ILE A 80 -3.76 -4.03 17.13
C ILE A 80 -3.51 -4.10 18.63
N GLU A 81 -3.45 -5.32 19.16
CA GLU A 81 -3.13 -5.51 20.57
C GLU A 81 -1.84 -4.75 20.93
N LYS A 82 -1.85 -4.09 22.09
CA LYS A 82 -0.68 -3.36 22.64
C LYS A 82 0.59 -4.22 22.79
N HIS A 83 0.48 -5.53 22.55
CA HIS A 83 1.60 -6.48 22.60
C HIS A 83 2.43 -6.53 21.31
N ASN A 84 1.90 -6.05 20.19
CA ASN A 84 2.61 -6.07 18.90
C ASN A 84 3.51 -4.84 18.73
N LYS A 85 4.42 -4.59 19.66
CA LYS A 85 5.38 -3.46 19.53
C LYS A 85 6.27 -3.57 18.30
N LYS A 86 6.50 -4.80 17.84
CA LYS A 86 7.31 -5.13 16.66
C LYS A 86 6.67 -6.29 15.93
N VAL A 87 6.55 -6.16 14.62
CA VAL A 87 5.99 -7.19 13.74
C VAL A 87 7.02 -7.54 12.68
N GLY A 88 7.37 -8.83 12.59
CA GLY A 88 8.22 -9.33 11.52
C GLY A 88 7.40 -9.58 10.26
N VAL A 89 7.64 -8.81 9.22
CA VAL A 89 7.03 -8.99 7.90
C VAL A 89 8.01 -9.72 7.00
N LYS A 90 7.66 -10.94 6.61
CA LYS A 90 8.47 -11.75 5.70
C LYS A 90 8.10 -11.40 4.27
N VAL A 91 9.09 -11.02 3.47
CA VAL A 91 8.96 -10.78 2.03
C VAL A 91 10.01 -11.62 1.31
N GLY A 92 9.57 -12.65 0.60
CA GLY A 92 10.48 -13.64 0.03
C GLY A 92 11.35 -14.31 1.10
N PRO A 93 12.69 -14.29 0.96
CA PRO A 93 13.60 -14.86 1.95
C PRO A 93 13.87 -13.95 3.15
N ASN A 94 13.57 -12.66 3.07
CA ASN A 94 13.92 -11.65 4.04
C ASN A 94 12.81 -11.42 5.07
N VAL A 95 13.20 -10.99 6.28
CA VAL A 95 12.25 -10.54 7.31
C VAL A 95 12.58 -9.10 7.67
N PHE A 96 11.60 -8.22 7.51
CA PHE A 96 11.68 -6.80 7.83
C PHE A 96 10.94 -6.52 9.13
N GLU A 97 11.51 -5.68 9.98
CA GLU A 97 10.89 -5.31 11.25
C GLU A 97 10.02 -4.06 11.06
N PHE A 98 8.71 -4.22 11.29
CA PHE A 98 7.77 -3.10 11.38
C PHE A 98 7.59 -2.72 12.85
N ILE A 99 7.43 -1.43 13.12
CA ILE A 99 7.33 -0.86 14.47
C ILE A 99 5.92 -0.33 14.67
N ALA A 100 5.29 -0.70 15.79
CA ALA A 100 3.96 -0.26 16.12
C ALA A 100 3.96 1.18 16.66
N ASP A 101 3.04 1.97 16.15
CA ASP A 101 2.65 3.28 16.65
C ASP A 101 1.12 3.30 16.71
N GLU A 102 0.57 3.27 17.92
CA GLU A 102 -0.87 3.09 18.19
C GLU A 102 -1.45 1.84 17.48
N ASP A 103 -2.43 2.04 16.60
CA ASP A 103 -3.15 0.99 15.87
C ASP A 103 -2.53 0.68 14.49
N ILE A 104 -1.35 1.20 14.21
CA ILE A 104 -0.66 1.01 12.93
C ILE A 104 0.77 0.52 13.20
N VAL A 105 1.23 -0.40 12.38
CA VAL A 105 2.64 -0.82 12.35
C VAL A 105 3.27 -0.35 11.05
N PHE A 106 4.40 0.34 11.13
CA PHE A 106 5.12 0.91 10.00
C PHE A 106 6.44 0.20 9.73
N SER A 107 6.79 0.06 8.46
CA SER A 107 8.13 -0.34 8.05
C SER A 107 9.18 0.71 8.46
N LYS A 108 10.43 0.26 8.53
CA LYS A 108 11.54 1.21 8.61
C LYS A 108 11.79 1.80 7.22
N ARG A 109 11.92 3.12 7.17
CA ARG A 109 12.16 3.86 5.90
C ARG A 109 13.38 3.37 5.12
N SER A 110 14.38 2.81 5.79
CA SER A 110 15.55 2.19 5.15
C SER A 110 15.20 0.94 4.35
N ASP A 111 14.14 0.23 4.73
CA ASP A 111 13.79 -1.09 4.22
C ASP A 111 12.73 -1.00 3.10
N ASP A 112 12.01 0.13 3.02
CA ASP A 112 10.85 0.31 2.15
C ASP A 112 11.14 0.01 0.68
N ARG A 113 12.29 0.45 0.18
CA ARG A 113 12.68 0.22 -1.20
C ARG A 113 12.91 -1.27 -1.49
N ASP A 114 13.54 -1.97 -0.58
CA ASP A 114 13.83 -3.41 -0.73
C ASP A 114 12.55 -4.23 -0.64
N ILE A 115 11.63 -3.84 0.25
CA ILE A 115 10.29 -4.45 0.35
C ILE A 115 9.54 -4.27 -0.98
N LEU A 116 9.47 -3.03 -1.49
CA LEU A 116 8.80 -2.73 -2.75
C LEU A 116 9.37 -3.54 -3.91
N PHE A 117 10.69 -3.57 -4.05
CA PHE A 117 11.36 -4.31 -5.12
C PHE A 117 11.02 -5.80 -5.08
N GLN A 118 11.09 -6.42 -3.89
CA GLN A 118 10.77 -7.84 -3.74
C GLN A 118 9.29 -8.14 -4.03
N MET A 119 8.36 -7.29 -3.57
CA MET A 119 6.93 -7.45 -3.87
C MET A 119 6.64 -7.28 -5.36
N LEU A 120 7.26 -6.33 -6.04
CA LEU A 120 7.13 -6.15 -7.50
C LEU A 120 7.71 -7.33 -8.29
N SER A 121 8.69 -8.02 -7.72
CA SER A 121 9.27 -9.25 -8.27
C SER A 121 8.43 -10.50 -7.98
N GLY A 122 7.31 -10.37 -7.28
CA GLY A 122 6.40 -11.47 -6.98
C GLY A 122 6.78 -12.29 -5.75
N ALA A 123 7.62 -11.76 -4.86
CA ALA A 123 8.00 -12.43 -3.63
C ALA A 123 6.80 -12.58 -2.68
N SER A 124 6.57 -13.80 -2.16
CA SER A 124 5.51 -14.06 -1.18
C SER A 124 5.67 -13.17 0.05
N THR A 125 4.56 -12.63 0.55
CA THR A 125 4.55 -11.73 1.69
C THR A 125 3.64 -12.27 2.78
N SER A 126 4.14 -12.31 4.03
CA SER A 126 3.37 -12.78 5.19
C SER A 126 3.90 -12.15 6.49
N PHE A 127 3.05 -12.15 7.52
CA PHE A 127 3.42 -11.69 8.86
C PHE A 127 2.61 -12.42 9.93
N LYS A 128 3.06 -12.32 11.19
CA LYS A 128 2.34 -12.84 12.35
C LYS A 128 1.92 -11.70 13.24
N LEU A 129 0.66 -11.73 13.67
CA LEU A 129 0.09 -10.71 14.52
C LEU A 129 -0.74 -11.34 15.64
N HIS A 130 -0.61 -10.81 16.86
CA HIS A 130 -1.54 -11.11 17.95
C HIS A 130 -2.84 -10.33 17.71
N VAL A 131 -3.94 -11.02 17.72
CA VAL A 131 -5.27 -10.47 17.51
C VAL A 131 -6.09 -10.73 18.78
N ASP A 132 -6.87 -9.72 19.21
CA ASP A 132 -7.70 -9.82 20.40
C ASP A 132 -8.57 -11.09 20.39
N GLY A 133 -8.58 -11.78 21.52
CA GLY A 133 -9.30 -13.03 21.68
C GLY A 133 -8.58 -14.30 21.20
N ASN A 134 -7.41 -14.17 20.56
CA ASN A 134 -6.59 -15.31 20.17
C ASN A 134 -5.36 -15.48 21.10
N PRO A 135 -5.19 -16.63 21.75
CA PRO A 135 -4.05 -16.87 22.65
C PRO A 135 -2.71 -16.99 21.89
N MET A 136 -2.74 -17.25 20.59
CA MET A 136 -1.57 -17.43 19.73
C MET A 136 -1.59 -16.45 18.57
N PRO A 137 -0.42 -15.99 18.11
CA PRO A 137 -0.36 -15.12 16.94
C PRO A 137 -0.88 -15.84 15.70
N LEU A 138 -1.74 -15.17 14.95
CA LEU A 138 -2.21 -15.63 13.65
C LEU A 138 -1.21 -15.31 12.55
N ASN A 139 -1.16 -16.16 11.54
CA ASN A 139 -0.30 -16.00 10.39
C ASN A 139 -1.11 -15.46 9.21
N PHE A 140 -0.80 -14.24 8.80
CA PHE A 140 -1.45 -13.56 7.68
C PHE A 140 -0.57 -13.59 6.44
N PHE A 141 -1.22 -13.68 5.29
CA PHE A 141 -0.60 -13.66 3.98
C PHE A 141 -1.13 -12.47 3.17
N ILE A 142 -0.28 -11.94 2.30
CA ILE A 142 -0.63 -10.89 1.36
C ILE A 142 -0.63 -11.49 -0.04
N SER A 143 -1.79 -11.40 -0.71
CA SER A 143 -1.87 -11.72 -2.14
C SER A 143 -1.14 -10.64 -2.94
N LEU A 144 -0.36 -11.05 -3.93
CA LEU A 144 0.28 -10.11 -4.88
C LEU A 144 -0.47 -10.03 -6.21
N ALA A 145 -1.64 -10.70 -6.31
CA ALA A 145 -2.49 -10.60 -7.48
C ALA A 145 -2.98 -9.16 -7.66
N GLY A 146 -2.53 -8.50 -8.71
CA GLY A 146 -2.87 -7.10 -9.02
C GLY A 146 -1.94 -6.04 -8.42
N PHE A 147 -1.02 -6.39 -7.51
CA PHE A 147 -0.11 -5.42 -6.89
C PHE A 147 0.66 -4.58 -7.90
N LYS A 148 1.32 -5.23 -8.87
CA LYS A 148 2.11 -4.54 -9.90
C LYS A 148 1.25 -3.59 -10.75
N SER A 149 0.01 -3.97 -11.05
CA SER A 149 -0.91 -3.13 -11.82
C SER A 149 -1.36 -1.92 -11.01
N ALA A 150 -1.72 -2.11 -9.73
CA ALA A 150 -2.09 -1.02 -8.82
C ALA A 150 -0.91 -0.04 -8.62
N TYR A 151 0.30 -0.57 -8.42
CA TYR A 151 1.52 0.23 -8.32
C TYR A 151 1.77 1.06 -9.59
N ASN A 152 1.70 0.46 -10.77
CA ASN A 152 1.91 1.16 -12.04
C ASN A 152 0.88 2.28 -12.26
N TYR A 153 -0.36 2.06 -11.82
CA TYR A 153 -1.41 3.07 -11.90
C TYR A 153 -1.06 4.30 -11.05
N ILE A 154 -0.73 4.12 -9.76
CA ILE A 154 -0.37 5.24 -8.89
C ILE A 154 0.94 5.89 -9.31
N ALA A 155 1.94 5.12 -9.74
CA ALA A 155 3.22 5.64 -10.21
C ALA A 155 3.04 6.59 -11.41
N LYS A 156 2.12 6.25 -12.31
CA LYS A 156 1.75 7.10 -13.46
C LYS A 156 0.95 8.32 -13.03
N THR A 157 -0.07 8.15 -12.19
CA THR A 157 -1.02 9.21 -11.84
C THR A 157 -0.43 10.21 -10.85
N CYS A 158 0.38 9.73 -9.90
CA CYS A 158 1.04 10.54 -8.87
C CYS A 158 2.41 11.08 -9.32
N ASN A 159 2.73 10.91 -10.59
CA ASN A 159 3.88 11.52 -11.24
C ASN A 159 5.25 11.15 -10.63
N PHE A 160 5.41 9.90 -10.18
CA PHE A 160 6.68 9.40 -9.61
C PHE A 160 7.82 9.43 -10.64
N TYR A 161 7.49 9.34 -11.95
CA TYR A 161 8.44 9.25 -13.04
C TYR A 161 9.35 10.48 -13.20
N ASN A 162 8.89 11.65 -12.76
CA ASN A 162 9.65 12.88 -12.94
C ASN A 162 10.69 13.11 -11.85
N ASN A 163 10.62 12.39 -10.72
CA ASN A 163 11.42 12.70 -9.53
C ASN A 163 12.33 11.56 -9.03
N SER A 164 12.36 10.38 -9.67
CA SER A 164 13.15 9.28 -9.08
C SER A 164 14.08 8.59 -10.06
N ASP A 165 15.37 8.68 -9.75
CA ASP A 165 16.38 7.79 -10.34
C ASP A 165 16.13 6.32 -9.96
N ALA A 166 15.49 6.06 -8.82
CA ALA A 166 15.15 4.72 -8.35
C ALA A 166 14.19 3.95 -9.27
N TYR A 167 13.20 4.64 -9.85
CA TYR A 167 12.31 4.00 -10.84
C TYR A 167 13.06 3.69 -12.15
N LYS A 168 13.91 4.61 -12.58
CA LYS A 168 14.75 4.39 -13.78
C LYS A 168 15.67 3.20 -13.60
N ASP A 169 16.23 3.02 -12.41
CA ASP A 169 17.11 1.89 -12.09
C ASP A 169 16.32 0.58 -12.02
N MET A 170 15.09 0.59 -11.49
CA MET A 170 14.23 -0.59 -11.44
C MET A 170 13.78 -1.02 -12.84
N VAL A 171 13.33 -0.09 -13.69
CA VAL A 171 12.96 -0.38 -15.09
C VAL A 171 14.18 -0.85 -15.88
N ARG A 172 15.36 -0.32 -15.60
CA ARG A 172 16.60 -0.73 -16.24
C ARG A 172 17.02 -2.14 -15.84
N SER A 173 16.84 -2.53 -14.58
CA SER A 173 17.11 -3.89 -14.10
C SER A 173 16.14 -4.91 -14.69
N ASP A 174 14.84 -4.59 -14.79
CA ASP A 174 13.82 -5.45 -15.42
C ASP A 174 14.11 -5.64 -16.92
N MET A 175 14.56 -4.59 -17.63
CA MET A 175 14.95 -4.70 -19.04
C MET A 175 16.21 -5.56 -19.23
N LEU A 176 17.16 -5.51 -18.29
CA LEU A 176 18.37 -6.32 -18.34
C LEU A 176 18.07 -7.79 -18.05
N ASN A 177 17.19 -8.07 -17.07
CA ASN A 177 16.79 -9.43 -16.72
C ASN A 177 15.96 -10.09 -17.82
N ASN A 178 15.06 -9.35 -18.49
CA ASN A 178 14.30 -9.88 -19.65
C ASN A 178 15.15 -10.10 -20.91
N ARG A 179 16.34 -9.50 -21.02
CA ARG A 179 17.26 -9.76 -22.14
C ARG A 179 18.15 -11.00 -21.93
N MET A 180 18.22 -11.53 -20.72
CA MET A 180 18.99 -12.76 -20.43
C MET A 180 18.19 -14.06 -20.59
N ILE A 181 16.92 -13.98 -21.01
CA ILE A 181 16.03 -15.13 -21.22
C ILE A 181 15.77 -15.38 -22.74
N LEU A 182 16.45 -14.69 -23.61
CA LEU A 182 16.50 -14.94 -25.07
C LEU A 182 17.89 -15.43 -25.46
#